data_e02586225c309004f3527be52676ed0e
#
_entry.id   e02586225c309004f3527be52676ed0e
#
_cell.length_a   1.000
_cell.length_b   1.000
_cell.length_c   1.000
_cell.angle_alpha   90.00
_cell.angle_beta   90.00
_cell.angle_gamma   90.00
#
_symmetry.space_group_name_H-M   'P 1'
#
loop_
_entity.id
_entity.type
_entity.pdbx_description
1 polymer ?
#
loop_
_entity_poly.entity_id
_entity_poly.type
_entity_poly.pdbx_seq_one_letter_code
_entity_poly.pdbx_strand_id
1 'polypeptide(L)'
;MATFPVPQTGILITHFLVSEDIARSRRFYADVLGGEIVHDKEPTIVALANTWIIINVGGPPTEDKPTVTLAAPDPDTTSSFLNVRVADIQEIYEDWSSKGALFLTPPIDRGPELRCYLRDPDGHLIEVGQTKAGFLEERRSSDSAEAPVDSGTNESPP
;
A
#
# COMPACT_ATOMS: atom_id res chain seq x y z
N MET A 1 20.80 -3.90 5.16
CA MET A 1 20.64 -4.83 4.04
C MET A 1 19.27 -5.48 4.18
N ALA A 2 18.36 -5.24 3.25
CA ALA A 2 17.04 -5.86 3.28
C ALA A 2 17.19 -7.39 3.20
N THR A 3 16.56 -8.09 4.13
CA THR A 3 16.54 -9.57 4.11
C THR A 3 15.44 -10.04 3.20
N PHE A 4 15.62 -11.21 2.59
CA PHE A 4 14.58 -11.85 1.79
C PHE A 4 13.28 -11.99 2.62
N PRO A 5 12.07 -11.87 2.03
CA PRO A 5 10.81 -11.89 2.77
C PRO A 5 10.47 -13.31 3.26
N VAL A 6 11.28 -13.84 4.15
CA VAL A 6 11.11 -15.17 4.75
C VAL A 6 11.06 -14.99 6.26
N PRO A 7 9.88 -15.02 6.89
CA PRO A 7 9.79 -14.91 8.34
C PRO A 7 10.31 -16.20 9.00
N GLN A 8 11.13 -16.03 10.04
CA GLN A 8 11.59 -17.18 10.84
C GLN A 8 10.52 -17.62 11.84
N THR A 9 9.65 -16.71 12.23
CA THR A 9 8.50 -16.95 13.11
C THR A 9 7.36 -16.00 12.72
N GLY A 10 6.12 -16.42 12.99
CA GLY A 10 4.94 -15.57 12.76
C GLY A 10 4.55 -15.41 11.31
N ILE A 11 4.04 -14.24 10.95
CA ILE A 11 3.47 -13.91 9.64
C ILE A 11 4.18 -12.67 9.09
N LEU A 12 4.48 -12.67 7.80
CA LEU A 12 4.92 -11.52 7.05
C LEU A 12 3.92 -11.25 5.92
N ILE A 13 3.53 -10.01 5.76
CA ILE A 13 2.64 -9.58 4.67
C ILE A 13 3.49 -8.89 3.60
N THR A 14 3.36 -9.35 2.36
CA THR A 14 3.98 -8.77 1.18
C THR A 14 2.91 -8.39 0.17
N HIS A 15 3.25 -7.53 -0.80
CA HIS A 15 2.36 -7.15 -1.88
C HIS A 15 2.83 -7.82 -3.18
N PHE A 16 1.95 -8.61 -3.81
CA PHE A 16 2.25 -9.30 -5.07
C PHE A 16 1.60 -8.55 -6.23
N LEU A 17 2.38 -8.28 -7.28
CA LEU A 17 1.94 -7.60 -8.49
C LEU A 17 2.17 -8.49 -9.72
N VAL A 18 1.24 -8.42 -10.64
CA VAL A 18 1.39 -9.00 -11.97
C VAL A 18 1.87 -7.92 -12.93
N SER A 19 2.96 -8.18 -13.64
CA SER A 19 3.55 -7.26 -14.60
C SER A 19 3.68 -7.91 -15.98
N GLU A 20 3.46 -7.12 -17.02
CA GLU A 20 3.76 -7.51 -18.41
C GLU A 20 5.24 -7.31 -18.75
N ASP A 21 5.95 -6.44 -18.01
CA ASP A 21 7.38 -6.17 -18.15
C ASP A 21 8.03 -5.99 -16.78
N ILE A 22 8.51 -7.10 -16.22
CA ILE A 22 9.15 -7.15 -14.89
C ILE A 22 10.30 -6.14 -14.78
N ALA A 23 11.11 -5.97 -15.81
CA ALA A 23 12.26 -5.06 -15.77
C ALA A 23 11.82 -3.59 -15.69
N ARG A 24 10.74 -3.22 -16.38
CA ARG A 24 10.13 -1.90 -16.31
C ARG A 24 9.55 -1.64 -14.92
N SER A 25 8.77 -2.56 -14.40
CA SER A 25 8.13 -2.43 -13.08
C SER A 25 9.17 -2.42 -11.96
N ARG A 26 10.19 -3.28 -12.03
CA ARG A 26 11.32 -3.26 -11.08
C ARG A 26 11.98 -1.89 -11.01
N ARG A 27 12.27 -1.27 -12.16
CA ARG A 27 12.87 0.08 -12.19
C ARG A 27 11.95 1.11 -11.58
N PHE A 28 10.66 1.04 -11.82
CA PHE A 28 9.70 1.96 -11.24
C PHE A 28 9.70 1.88 -9.70
N TYR A 29 9.58 0.68 -9.13
CA TYR A 29 9.56 0.51 -7.67
C TYR A 29 10.90 0.82 -7.01
N ALA A 30 12.03 0.60 -7.69
CA ALA A 30 13.35 0.94 -7.18
C ALA A 30 13.72 2.42 -7.41
N ASP A 31 13.70 2.89 -8.65
CA ASP A 31 14.28 4.18 -9.01
C ASP A 31 13.32 5.35 -8.74
N VAL A 32 12.01 5.13 -8.91
CA VAL A 32 10.99 6.17 -8.70
C VAL A 32 10.52 6.17 -7.25
N LEU A 33 10.08 5.02 -6.71
CA LEU A 33 9.56 4.92 -5.36
C LEU A 33 10.65 4.76 -4.29
N GLY A 34 11.91 4.53 -4.66
CA GLY A 34 13.05 4.45 -3.74
C GLY A 34 13.21 3.11 -3.05
N GLY A 35 12.70 2.03 -3.63
CA GLY A 35 12.87 0.67 -3.11
C GLY A 35 14.26 0.08 -3.35
N GLU A 36 14.66 -0.89 -2.54
CA GLU A 36 15.89 -1.67 -2.70
C GLU A 36 15.60 -2.97 -3.44
N ILE A 37 16.31 -3.24 -4.55
CA ILE A 37 16.20 -4.53 -5.27
C ILE A 37 16.87 -5.61 -4.43
N VAL A 38 16.07 -6.54 -3.92
CA VAL A 38 16.53 -7.68 -3.12
C VAL A 38 16.77 -8.92 -3.99
N HIS A 39 15.95 -9.07 -5.06
CA HIS A 39 16.09 -10.13 -6.04
C HIS A 39 15.75 -9.60 -7.43
N ASP A 40 16.68 -9.73 -8.37
CA ASP A 40 16.61 -9.12 -9.70
C ASP A 40 16.13 -10.06 -10.83
N LYS A 41 15.79 -11.31 -10.47
CA LYS A 41 15.30 -12.33 -11.40
C LYS A 41 13.78 -12.45 -11.31
N GLU A 42 13.22 -13.48 -11.88
CA GLU A 42 11.79 -13.80 -11.84
C GLU A 42 11.49 -14.82 -10.72
N PRO A 43 10.59 -14.51 -9.77
CA PRO A 43 9.98 -13.20 -9.52
C PRO A 43 10.99 -12.17 -9.04
N THR A 44 10.82 -10.91 -9.43
CA THR A 44 11.62 -9.81 -8.86
C THR A 44 11.07 -9.42 -7.50
N ILE A 45 11.95 -9.02 -6.57
CA ILE A 45 11.55 -8.58 -5.23
C ILE A 45 12.22 -7.25 -4.93
N VAL A 46 11.41 -6.26 -4.59
CA VAL A 46 11.84 -4.92 -4.18
C VAL A 46 11.38 -4.68 -2.74
N ALA A 47 12.31 -4.42 -1.83
CA ALA A 47 11.99 -3.96 -0.49
C ALA A 47 11.59 -2.47 -0.56
N LEU A 48 10.38 -2.15 -0.12
CA LEU A 48 9.84 -0.79 -0.15
C LEU A 48 9.27 -0.44 1.22
N ALA A 49 9.89 0.53 1.90
CA ALA A 49 9.51 0.94 3.26
C ALA A 49 9.44 -0.28 4.21
N ASN A 50 8.28 -0.62 4.74
CA ASN A 50 8.07 -1.71 5.67
C ASN A 50 7.50 -2.99 5.03
N THR A 51 7.53 -3.10 3.70
CA THR A 51 7.01 -4.27 2.97
C THR A 51 7.91 -4.67 1.80
N TRP A 52 7.57 -5.76 1.14
CA TRP A 52 8.20 -6.21 -0.10
C TRP A 52 7.17 -6.25 -1.22
N ILE A 53 7.57 -5.72 -2.37
CA ILE A 53 6.83 -5.81 -3.61
C ILE A 53 7.40 -7.00 -4.39
N ILE A 54 6.58 -8.02 -4.60
CA ILE A 54 6.92 -9.20 -5.38
C ILE A 54 6.28 -9.02 -6.76
N ILE A 55 7.09 -8.99 -7.80
CA ILE A 55 6.64 -8.72 -9.17
C ILE A 55 6.91 -9.95 -10.02
N ASN A 56 5.89 -10.47 -10.65
CA ASN A 56 5.99 -11.62 -11.53
C ASN A 56 5.10 -11.46 -12.77
N VAL A 57 5.34 -12.28 -13.77
CA VAL A 57 4.46 -12.35 -14.95
C VAL A 57 3.12 -12.97 -14.59
N GLY A 58 2.10 -12.63 -15.36
CA GLY A 58 0.81 -13.29 -15.29
C GLY A 58 0.86 -14.75 -15.77
N GLY A 59 -0.25 -15.44 -15.68
CA GLY A 59 -0.34 -16.81 -16.14
C GLY A 59 -1.70 -17.44 -15.93
N PRO A 60 -1.95 -18.59 -16.58
CA PRO A 60 -3.20 -19.33 -16.46
C PRO A 60 -3.37 -19.94 -15.06
N PRO A 61 -4.53 -20.54 -14.79
CA PRO A 61 -4.74 -21.35 -13.61
C PRO A 61 -3.66 -22.44 -13.43
N THR A 62 -3.33 -22.72 -12.19
CA THR A 62 -2.37 -23.75 -11.78
C THR A 62 -3.02 -24.71 -10.79
N GLU A 63 -2.38 -25.82 -10.43
CA GLU A 63 -2.92 -26.81 -9.51
C GLU A 63 -3.32 -26.21 -8.15
N ASP A 64 -2.53 -25.26 -7.64
CA ASP A 64 -2.76 -24.56 -6.36
C ASP A 64 -3.75 -23.39 -6.45
N LYS A 65 -4.12 -22.96 -7.67
CA LYS A 65 -5.15 -21.94 -7.93
C LYS A 65 -5.97 -22.28 -9.20
N PRO A 66 -6.75 -23.35 -9.16
CA PRO A 66 -7.29 -24.02 -10.35
C PRO A 66 -8.31 -23.20 -11.15
N THR A 67 -8.83 -22.11 -10.61
CA THR A 67 -9.84 -21.26 -11.26
C THR A 67 -9.36 -19.83 -11.48
N VAL A 68 -8.12 -19.49 -11.08
CA VAL A 68 -7.63 -18.11 -11.09
C VAL A 68 -6.57 -17.90 -12.15
N THR A 69 -6.81 -17.00 -13.08
CA THR A 69 -5.82 -16.43 -13.99
C THR A 69 -5.19 -15.19 -13.36
N LEU A 70 -3.88 -15.08 -13.41
CA LEU A 70 -3.16 -13.85 -13.01
C LEU A 70 -2.91 -13.00 -14.27
N ALA A 71 -3.37 -11.76 -14.24
CA ALA A 71 -3.19 -10.80 -15.34
C ALA A 71 -2.90 -9.40 -14.76
N ALA A 72 -2.26 -8.54 -15.53
CA ALA A 72 -2.13 -7.14 -15.21
C ALA A 72 -3.55 -6.52 -15.08
N PRO A 73 -3.72 -5.49 -14.24
CA PRO A 73 -5.04 -4.91 -13.97
C PRO A 73 -5.59 -4.16 -15.19
N ASP A 74 -6.90 -4.03 -15.24
CA ASP A 74 -7.55 -2.94 -15.99
C ASP A 74 -7.22 -1.64 -15.22
N PRO A 75 -6.54 -0.67 -15.84
CA PRO A 75 -6.09 0.54 -15.12
C PRO A 75 -7.25 1.42 -14.61
N ASP A 76 -8.44 1.25 -15.14
CA ASP A 76 -9.62 2.04 -14.76
C ASP A 76 -10.56 1.31 -13.78
N THR A 77 -10.23 0.06 -13.43
CA THR A 77 -11.03 -0.74 -12.48
C THR A 77 -10.11 -1.45 -11.49
N THR A 78 -10.30 -1.21 -10.20
CA THR A 78 -9.56 -1.93 -9.16
C THR A 78 -10.42 -2.18 -7.93
N SER A 79 -10.19 -3.31 -7.28
CA SER A 79 -10.79 -3.68 -5.99
C SER A 79 -9.78 -3.63 -4.84
N SER A 80 -8.49 -3.43 -5.16
CA SER A 80 -7.38 -3.41 -4.20
C SER A 80 -6.25 -2.56 -4.76
N PHE A 81 -5.52 -1.87 -3.91
CA PHE A 81 -4.38 -1.04 -4.29
C PHE A 81 -3.38 -0.89 -3.15
N LEU A 82 -2.16 -0.53 -3.49
CA LEU A 82 -1.12 -0.18 -2.52
C LEU A 82 -1.43 1.20 -1.93
N ASN A 83 -1.50 1.29 -0.60
CA ASN A 83 -1.66 2.55 0.12
C ASN A 83 -0.34 2.91 0.80
N VAL A 84 0.23 4.05 0.44
CA VAL A 84 1.49 4.57 0.96
C VAL A 84 1.21 5.77 1.85
N ARG A 85 1.56 5.67 3.13
CA ARG A 85 1.40 6.78 4.08
C ARG A 85 2.71 7.51 4.22
N VAL A 86 2.69 8.84 4.05
CA VAL A 86 3.87 9.69 4.03
C VAL A 86 3.77 10.83 5.04
N ALA A 87 4.92 11.34 5.46
CA ALA A 87 5.00 12.48 6.35
C ALA A 87 4.78 13.81 5.62
N ASP A 88 5.29 13.93 4.39
CA ASP A 88 5.14 15.09 3.52
C ASP A 88 4.74 14.63 2.11
N ILE A 89 3.47 14.81 1.78
CA ILE A 89 2.92 14.39 0.48
C ILE A 89 3.36 15.31 -0.66
N GLN A 90 3.66 16.58 -0.37
CA GLN A 90 4.09 17.52 -1.39
C GLN A 90 5.52 17.19 -1.84
N GLU A 91 6.41 16.90 -0.89
CA GLU A 91 7.78 16.45 -1.17
C GLU A 91 7.77 15.16 -2.01
N ILE A 92 6.97 14.17 -1.62
CA ILE A 92 6.84 12.91 -2.36
C ILE A 92 6.27 13.12 -3.76
N TYR A 93 5.24 13.95 -3.90
CA TYR A 93 4.65 14.27 -5.20
C TYR A 93 5.67 14.90 -6.15
N GLU A 94 6.45 15.87 -5.67
CA GLU A 94 7.48 16.55 -6.47
C GLU A 94 8.65 15.60 -6.80
N ASP A 95 9.16 14.86 -5.82
CA ASP A 95 10.27 13.93 -6.02
C ASP A 95 9.90 12.82 -7.02
N TRP A 96 8.78 12.13 -6.82
CA TRP A 96 8.38 11.04 -7.71
C TRP A 96 7.98 11.53 -9.09
N SER A 97 7.34 12.70 -9.20
CA SER A 97 7.03 13.32 -10.49
C SER A 97 8.31 13.66 -11.27
N SER A 98 9.35 14.17 -10.58
CA SER A 98 10.64 14.46 -11.21
C SER A 98 11.35 13.22 -11.74
N LYS A 99 11.06 12.05 -11.17
CA LYS A 99 11.57 10.73 -11.57
C LYS A 99 10.67 10.02 -12.60
N GLY A 100 9.59 10.67 -13.03
CA GLY A 100 8.70 10.18 -14.08
C GLY A 100 7.43 9.46 -13.62
N ALA A 101 7.07 9.52 -12.35
CA ALA A 101 5.78 9.02 -11.88
C ALA A 101 4.62 9.82 -12.52
N LEU A 102 3.58 9.10 -12.92
CA LEU A 102 2.39 9.68 -13.54
C LEU A 102 1.25 9.73 -12.52
N PHE A 103 1.13 10.84 -11.82
CA PHE A 103 0.02 11.08 -10.89
C PHE A 103 -1.27 11.40 -11.65
N LEU A 104 -2.41 10.92 -11.14
CA LEU A 104 -3.73 11.24 -11.67
C LEU A 104 -4.13 12.68 -11.38
N THR A 105 -3.73 13.19 -10.20
CA THR A 105 -3.91 14.59 -9.77
C THR A 105 -2.76 15.00 -8.85
N PRO A 106 -2.51 16.30 -8.67
CA PRO A 106 -1.75 16.78 -7.52
C PRO A 106 -2.43 16.38 -6.20
N PRO A 107 -1.75 16.50 -5.05
CA PRO A 107 -2.36 16.28 -3.74
C PRO A 107 -3.62 17.13 -3.52
N ILE A 108 -4.71 16.48 -3.11
CA ILE A 108 -6.01 17.11 -2.84
C ILE A 108 -6.31 17.00 -1.35
N ASP A 109 -6.79 18.10 -0.78
CA ASP A 109 -7.30 18.15 0.59
C ASP A 109 -8.65 17.43 0.69
N ARG A 110 -8.71 16.37 1.51
CA ARG A 110 -9.91 15.58 1.77
C ARG A 110 -10.46 15.77 3.18
N GLY A 111 -10.03 16.82 3.88
CA GLY A 111 -10.40 17.11 5.26
C GLY A 111 -9.39 16.50 6.25
N PRO A 112 -9.54 15.23 6.65
CA PRO A 112 -8.64 14.59 7.61
C PRO A 112 -7.24 14.29 7.05
N GLU A 113 -7.10 14.26 5.73
CA GLU A 113 -5.84 13.95 5.05
C GLU A 113 -5.68 14.70 3.73
N LEU A 114 -4.43 14.81 3.29
CA LEU A 114 -4.08 15.10 1.91
C LEU A 114 -3.89 13.78 1.17
N ARG A 115 -4.34 13.70 -0.10
CA ARG A 115 -4.30 12.46 -0.87
C ARG A 115 -4.13 12.70 -2.36
N CYS A 116 -3.34 11.86 -3.01
CA CYS A 116 -3.26 11.75 -4.46
C CYS A 116 -3.07 10.29 -4.88
N TYR A 117 -3.23 10.04 -6.16
CA TYR A 117 -3.07 8.70 -6.75
C TYR A 117 -2.11 8.75 -7.93
N LEU A 118 -1.40 7.67 -8.14
CA LEU A 118 -0.61 7.42 -9.36
C LEU A 118 -0.85 5.98 -9.82
N ARG A 119 -0.43 5.69 -11.04
CA ARG A 119 -0.38 4.33 -11.57
C ARG A 119 1.08 3.90 -11.74
N ASP A 120 1.34 2.65 -11.44
CA ASP A 120 2.59 2.03 -11.86
C ASP A 120 2.59 1.75 -13.39
N PRO A 121 3.69 1.30 -13.98
CA PRO A 121 3.78 1.07 -15.42
C PRO A 121 2.82 0.02 -16.00
N ASP A 122 2.28 -0.86 -15.17
CA ASP A 122 1.31 -1.89 -15.54
C ASP A 122 -0.14 -1.49 -15.27
N GLY A 123 -0.37 -0.29 -14.68
CA GLY A 123 -1.68 0.24 -14.38
C GLY A 123 -2.18 -0.03 -12.95
N HIS A 124 -1.36 -0.65 -12.10
CA HIS A 124 -1.72 -0.81 -10.68
C HIS A 124 -1.87 0.56 -10.01
N LEU A 125 -3.00 0.76 -9.33
CA LEU A 125 -3.26 1.98 -8.59
C LEU A 125 -2.42 2.03 -7.32
N ILE A 126 -1.85 3.20 -7.02
CA ILE A 126 -1.15 3.49 -5.78
C ILE A 126 -1.75 4.76 -5.18
N GLU A 127 -2.18 4.69 -3.93
CA GLU A 127 -2.59 5.86 -3.16
C GLU A 127 -1.42 6.38 -2.34
N VAL A 128 -1.22 7.69 -2.37
CA VAL A 128 -0.32 8.40 -1.45
C VAL A 128 -1.15 9.29 -0.56
N GLY A 129 -0.98 9.14 0.75
CA GLY A 129 -1.77 9.88 1.74
C GLY A 129 -0.94 10.40 2.90
N GLN A 130 -1.23 11.62 3.32
CA GLN A 130 -0.69 12.25 4.52
C GLN A 130 -1.83 12.60 5.47
N THR A 131 -1.80 12.01 6.67
CA THR A 131 -2.77 12.34 7.73
C THR A 131 -2.43 13.71 8.32
N LYS A 132 -3.40 14.59 8.45
CA LYS A 132 -3.22 15.90 9.10
C LYS A 132 -3.02 15.76 10.60
N ALA A 133 -2.18 16.62 11.18
CA ALA A 133 -1.97 16.68 12.62
C ALA A 133 -3.30 16.94 13.35
N GLY A 134 -3.48 16.30 14.51
CA GLY A 134 -4.67 16.44 15.36
C GLY A 134 -5.82 15.48 15.04
N PHE A 135 -5.94 14.97 13.81
CA PHE A 135 -7.07 14.11 13.43
C PHE A 135 -7.16 12.81 14.26
N LEU A 136 -6.03 12.18 14.55
CA LEU A 136 -6.00 10.96 15.36
C LEU A 136 -6.27 11.23 16.85
N GLU A 137 -5.88 12.40 17.33
CA GLU A 137 -6.15 12.83 18.72
C GLU A 137 -7.61 13.17 18.91
N GLU A 138 -8.23 13.86 17.95
CA GLU A 138 -9.68 14.16 17.96
C GLU A 138 -10.52 12.87 17.96
N ARG A 139 -10.17 11.87 17.16
CA ARG A 139 -10.86 10.57 17.16
C ARG A 139 -10.70 9.81 18.46
N ARG A 140 -9.49 9.76 19.02
CA ARG A 140 -9.27 9.10 20.33
C ARG A 140 -10.07 9.77 21.44
N SER A 141 -10.22 11.09 21.39
CA SER A 141 -11.00 11.86 22.35
C SER A 141 -12.51 11.60 22.20
N SER A 142 -13.03 11.49 20.97
CA SER A 142 -14.43 11.17 20.71
C SER A 142 -14.78 9.74 21.09
N ASP A 143 -13.94 8.76 20.78
CA ASP A 143 -14.15 7.34 21.14
C ASP A 143 -14.11 7.13 22.66
N SER A 144 -13.31 7.93 23.40
CA SER A 144 -13.25 7.90 24.85
C SER A 144 -14.48 8.53 25.52
N ALA A 145 -15.16 9.45 24.83
CA ALA A 145 -16.37 10.12 25.33
C ALA A 145 -17.65 9.29 25.10
N GLU A 146 -17.63 8.33 24.16
CA GLU A 146 -18.77 7.45 23.83
C GLU A 146 -18.74 6.10 24.56
N ALA A 147 -17.77 5.82 25.42
CA ALA A 147 -17.76 4.60 26.22
C ALA A 147 -18.98 4.60 27.15
N PRO A 148 -19.88 3.60 27.09
CA PRO A 148 -21.06 3.56 27.93
C PRO A 148 -20.66 3.50 29.42
N VAL A 149 -21.20 4.43 30.20
CA VAL A 149 -21.11 4.38 31.65
C VAL A 149 -21.95 3.18 32.10
N ASP A 150 -21.30 2.08 32.45
CA ASP A 150 -21.96 0.94 33.06
C ASP A 150 -22.55 1.38 34.42
N SER A 151 -23.82 1.74 34.40
CA SER A 151 -24.59 2.00 35.61
C SER A 151 -24.97 0.65 36.21
N GLY A 152 -24.00 0.02 36.84
CA GLY A 152 -24.23 -1.16 37.68
C GLY A 152 -25.12 -0.80 38.88
N THR A 153 -26.42 -0.93 38.72
CA THR A 153 -27.37 -1.02 39.82
C THR A 153 -27.19 -2.37 40.48
N ASN A 154 -26.41 -2.36 41.57
CA ASN A 154 -26.34 -3.48 42.49
C ASN A 154 -27.61 -3.47 43.34
N GLU A 155 -28.67 -4.15 42.89
CA GLU A 155 -29.80 -4.53 43.76
C GLU A 155 -29.53 -5.91 44.33
N SER A 156 -29.25 -5.94 45.62
CA SER A 156 -29.30 -7.16 46.43
C SER A 156 -30.76 -7.48 46.76
N PRO A 157 -31.23 -8.72 46.55
CA PRO A 157 -32.57 -9.14 46.98
C PRO A 157 -32.60 -9.45 48.52
N PRO A 158 -33.80 -9.43 49.12
CA PRO A 158 -34.02 -9.58 50.55
C PRO A 158 -33.81 -11.00 51.08
#